data_94ebb5722a280eb0042e83ff0ea18ab9
#
_entry.id   94ebb5722a280eb0042e83ff0ea18ab9
#
_cell.length_a   1.000
_cell.length_b   1.000
_cell.length_c   1.000
_cell.angle_alpha   90.00
_cell.angle_beta   90.00
_cell.angle_gamma   90.00
#
_symmetry.space_group_name_H-M   'P 1'
#
loop_
_entity.id
_entity.type
_entity.pdbx_description
1 polymer ?
#
loop_
_entity_poly.entity_id
_entity_poly.type
_entity_poly.pdbx_seq_one_letter_code
_entity_poly.pdbx_strand_id
1 'polypeptide(L)'
;LTGHGGGTTFHAEDIIEVLMRLTGEAMGVAAEHLSAFHVLATIKRFDYGRRVVRITELLWLRAYPYPALSKIKIKDEEFAFIDVGGYDPKTDSAEIDLRKSYWLQRLGGHEEIIERAKFLNSLAEKGVLDSEKVGEAVREYYRQKHALLRKA
;
A
#
# COMPACT_ATOMS: atom_id res chain seq x y z
N LEU A 1 15.18 -1.17 -13.30
CA LEU A 1 14.40 -1.80 -12.23
C LEU A 1 14.68 -3.28 -12.23
N THR A 2 15.19 -3.81 -11.12
CA THR A 2 15.63 -5.22 -10.99
C THR A 2 14.49 -6.21 -10.74
N GLY A 3 13.23 -5.76 -10.77
CA GLY A 3 12.04 -6.61 -10.54
C GLY A 3 11.83 -7.06 -9.09
N HIS A 4 12.64 -6.59 -8.14
CA HIS A 4 12.45 -6.90 -6.73
C HIS A 4 11.42 -5.95 -6.10
N GLY A 5 10.48 -6.52 -5.34
CA GLY A 5 9.61 -5.74 -4.47
C GLY A 5 10.41 -5.12 -3.33
N GLY A 6 9.97 -3.95 -2.86
CA GLY A 6 10.61 -3.24 -1.77
C GLY A 6 9.64 -2.34 -1.03
N GLY A 7 10.05 -1.93 0.16
CA GLY A 7 9.33 -0.95 0.96
C GLY A 7 10.31 -0.12 1.77
N THR A 8 9.91 1.11 2.05
CA THR A 8 10.64 2.02 2.93
C THR A 8 9.68 2.83 3.78
N THR A 9 10.17 3.45 4.83
CA THR A 9 9.39 4.37 5.66
C THR A 9 9.94 5.78 5.49
N PHE A 10 9.06 6.77 5.56
CA PHE A 10 9.39 8.17 5.45
C PHE A 10 8.65 8.98 6.51
N HIS A 11 9.34 9.93 7.14
CA HIS A 11 8.71 10.87 8.06
C HIS A 11 8.29 12.12 7.30
N ALA A 12 6.99 12.27 7.08
CA ALA A 12 6.41 13.43 6.43
C ALA A 12 4.95 13.60 6.88
N GLU A 13 4.40 14.80 6.72
CA GLU A 13 3.02 15.09 7.08
C GLU A 13 2.04 14.50 6.05
N ASP A 14 2.43 14.52 4.78
CA ASP A 14 1.62 13.98 3.68
C ASP A 14 2.47 13.41 2.54
N ILE A 15 1.79 12.84 1.54
CA ILE A 15 2.40 12.21 0.38
C ILE A 15 3.13 13.22 -0.49
N ILE A 16 2.61 14.45 -0.63
CA ILE A 16 3.22 15.49 -1.47
C ILE A 16 4.58 15.87 -0.90
N GLU A 17 4.66 16.03 0.43
CA GLU A 17 5.91 16.31 1.11
C GLU A 17 6.95 15.19 0.89
N VAL A 18 6.53 13.91 0.94
CA VAL A 18 7.43 12.78 0.61
C VAL A 18 8.01 12.93 -0.79
N LEU A 19 7.16 13.16 -1.79
CA LEU A 19 7.59 13.25 -3.18
C LEU A 19 8.49 14.48 -3.42
N MET A 20 8.18 15.61 -2.81
CA MET A 20 9.00 16.82 -2.88
C MET A 20 10.37 16.64 -2.23
N ARG A 21 10.44 15.96 -1.09
CA ARG A 21 11.73 15.66 -0.42
C ARG A 21 12.57 14.69 -1.22
N LEU A 22 11.96 13.64 -1.79
CA LEU A 22 12.67 12.66 -2.64
C LEU A 22 13.29 13.32 -3.86
N THR A 23 12.56 14.25 -4.50
CA THR A 23 13.03 14.91 -5.72
C THR A 23 13.81 16.21 -5.48
N GLY A 24 13.86 16.67 -4.22
CA GLY A 24 14.65 17.83 -3.81
C GLY A 24 16.15 17.60 -3.90
N GLU A 25 16.91 18.67 -3.81
CA GLU A 25 18.37 18.65 -4.00
C GLU A 25 19.10 17.66 -3.06
N ALA A 26 18.62 17.52 -1.82
CA ALA A 26 19.25 16.67 -0.82
C ALA A 26 19.21 15.17 -1.17
N MET A 27 18.15 14.69 -1.81
CA MET A 27 17.99 13.28 -2.20
C MET A 27 18.14 13.05 -3.70
N GLY A 28 17.83 14.04 -4.52
CA GLY A 28 18.11 14.07 -5.95
C GLY A 28 17.45 12.96 -6.78
N VAL A 29 16.37 12.32 -6.27
CA VAL A 29 15.67 11.28 -7.01
C VAL A 29 15.03 11.89 -8.25
N ALA A 30 15.31 11.33 -9.42
CA ALA A 30 14.66 11.77 -10.65
C ALA A 30 13.16 11.49 -10.59
N ALA A 31 12.34 12.44 -11.10
CA ALA A 31 10.89 12.37 -10.94
C ALA A 31 10.29 11.07 -11.53
N GLU A 32 10.78 10.60 -12.66
CA GLU A 32 10.36 9.35 -13.29
C GLU A 32 10.59 8.12 -12.41
N HIS A 33 11.58 8.15 -11.50
CA HIS A 33 11.84 7.05 -10.57
C HIS A 33 10.80 6.95 -9.45
N LEU A 34 10.00 8.00 -9.23
CA LEU A 34 8.86 7.94 -8.30
C LEU A 34 7.83 6.90 -8.74
N SER A 35 7.82 6.53 -10.02
CA SER A 35 6.98 5.45 -10.57
C SER A 35 7.23 4.08 -9.92
N ALA A 36 8.35 3.92 -9.22
CA ALA A 36 8.64 2.70 -8.45
C ALA A 36 7.79 2.58 -7.17
N PHE A 37 7.23 3.69 -6.68
CA PHE A 37 6.32 3.69 -5.54
C PHE A 37 4.88 3.47 -6.03
N HIS A 38 4.41 2.25 -5.98
CA HIS A 38 3.06 1.91 -6.42
C HIS A 38 2.00 2.29 -5.39
N VAL A 39 2.31 2.07 -4.10
CA VAL A 39 1.37 2.27 -2.99
C VAL A 39 2.05 3.02 -1.86
N LEU A 40 1.39 4.03 -1.35
CA LEU A 40 1.81 4.81 -0.18
C LEU A 40 0.77 4.65 0.93
N ALA A 41 1.21 4.17 2.08
CA ALA A 41 0.38 4.04 3.27
C ALA A 41 0.74 5.14 4.26
N THR A 42 -0.20 6.04 4.54
CA THR A 42 -0.03 7.08 5.57
C THR A 42 -0.44 6.53 6.91
N ILE A 43 0.48 6.54 7.88
CA ILE A 43 0.24 6.04 9.23
C ILE A 43 0.26 7.22 10.19
N LYS A 44 -0.78 7.36 11.01
CA LYS A 44 -0.85 8.35 12.09
C LYS A 44 -0.91 7.68 13.45
N ARG A 45 -0.36 8.39 14.45
CA ARG A 45 -0.45 8.00 15.85
C ARG A 45 -1.64 8.71 16.49
N PHE A 46 -2.45 7.95 17.21
CA PHE A 46 -3.54 8.40 18.06
C PHE A 46 -3.24 7.95 19.50
N ASP A 47 -3.99 8.43 20.48
CA ASP A 47 -3.82 8.05 21.89
C ASP A 47 -4.05 6.54 22.11
N TYR A 48 -4.90 5.95 21.28
CA TYR A 48 -5.25 4.52 21.29
C TYR A 48 -4.40 3.67 20.30
N GLY A 49 -3.32 4.22 19.74
CA GLY A 49 -2.39 3.49 18.88
C GLY A 49 -2.15 4.09 17.50
N ARG A 50 -1.49 3.32 16.62
CA ARG A 50 -1.24 3.73 15.25
C ARG A 50 -2.30 3.17 14.31
N ARG A 51 -2.71 3.97 13.32
CA ARG A 51 -3.68 3.58 12.29
C ARG A 51 -3.18 3.97 10.91
N VAL A 52 -3.47 3.14 9.92
CA VAL A 52 -3.29 3.49 8.50
C VAL A 52 -4.45 4.37 8.10
N VAL A 53 -4.23 5.68 8.06
CA VAL A 53 -5.28 6.67 7.81
C VAL A 53 -5.57 6.88 6.33
N ARG A 54 -4.65 6.48 5.45
CA ARG A 54 -4.83 6.57 4.00
C ARG A 54 -3.97 5.53 3.30
N ILE A 55 -4.53 4.94 2.26
CA ILE A 55 -3.82 4.12 1.28
C ILE A 55 -4.05 4.77 -0.08
N THR A 56 -2.95 5.23 -0.68
CA THR A 56 -2.99 5.95 -1.95
C THR A 56 -2.07 5.26 -2.95
N GLU A 57 -2.55 5.05 -4.16
CA GLU A 57 -1.73 4.61 -5.27
C GLU A 57 -1.18 5.81 -6.02
N LEU A 58 0.07 5.69 -6.47
CA LEU A 58 0.76 6.67 -7.28
C LEU A 58 0.91 6.14 -8.70
N LEU A 59 0.49 6.93 -9.69
CA LEU A 59 0.62 6.59 -11.10
C LEU A 59 1.42 7.68 -11.82
N TRP A 60 2.48 7.29 -12.51
CA TRP A 60 3.17 8.16 -13.44
C TRP A 60 2.40 8.21 -14.76
N LEU A 61 1.77 9.35 -15.07
CA LEU A 61 0.80 9.47 -16.16
C LEU A 61 1.39 9.29 -17.55
N ARG A 62 2.70 9.51 -17.70
CA ARG A 62 3.41 9.24 -18.96
C ARG A 62 3.46 7.75 -19.30
N ALA A 63 3.63 6.89 -18.28
CA ALA A 63 3.68 5.43 -18.44
C ALA A 63 2.30 4.79 -18.30
N TYR A 64 1.44 5.37 -17.48
CA TYR A 64 0.12 4.83 -17.11
C TYR A 64 -0.94 5.92 -17.28
N PRO A 65 -1.39 6.21 -18.51
CA PRO A 65 -2.44 7.18 -18.74
C PRO A 65 -3.71 6.84 -17.96
N TYR A 66 -4.18 7.79 -17.16
CA TYR A 66 -5.35 7.59 -16.29
C TYR A 66 -6.14 8.89 -16.18
N PRO A 67 -7.48 8.85 -16.33
CA PRO A 67 -8.34 10.03 -16.21
C PRO A 67 -8.54 10.43 -14.75
N ALA A 68 -7.47 10.86 -14.08
CA ALA A 68 -7.53 11.19 -12.66
C ALA A 68 -8.06 12.60 -12.41
N LEU A 69 -8.86 12.73 -11.35
CA LEU A 69 -9.33 14.02 -10.83
C LEU A 69 -8.21 14.75 -10.07
N SER A 70 -7.35 13.98 -9.36
CA SER A 70 -6.24 14.52 -8.60
C SER A 70 -4.92 14.23 -9.29
N LYS A 71 -4.26 15.28 -9.75
CA LYS A 71 -2.95 15.23 -10.40
C LYS A 71 -1.97 16.17 -9.72
N ILE A 72 -0.71 15.81 -9.72
CA ILE A 72 0.39 16.68 -9.31
C ILE A 72 1.47 16.68 -10.37
N LYS A 73 2.06 17.85 -10.61
CA LYS A 73 3.26 18.00 -11.43
C LYS A 73 4.48 18.10 -10.52
N ILE A 74 5.45 17.24 -10.73
CA ILE A 74 6.72 17.23 -10.01
C ILE A 74 7.81 17.36 -11.06
N LYS A 75 8.51 18.51 -11.07
CA LYS A 75 9.39 18.93 -12.17
C LYS A 75 8.60 18.91 -13.48
N ASP A 76 8.98 18.09 -14.46
CA ASP A 76 8.34 18.00 -15.76
C ASP A 76 7.43 16.78 -15.93
N GLU A 77 7.23 16.01 -14.85
CA GLU A 77 6.45 14.78 -14.86
C GLU A 77 5.11 14.94 -14.13
N GLU A 78 4.06 14.35 -14.66
CA GLU A 78 2.72 14.35 -14.07
C GLU A 78 2.42 13.00 -13.40
N PHE A 79 1.85 13.08 -12.20
CA PHE A 79 1.42 11.92 -11.42
C PHE A 79 -0.04 12.05 -11.04
N ALA A 80 -0.74 10.93 -10.98
CA ALA A 80 -2.08 10.83 -10.42
C ALA A 80 -2.05 10.11 -9.09
N PHE A 81 -2.98 10.51 -8.21
CA PHE A 81 -3.24 9.84 -6.93
C PHE A 81 -4.59 9.16 -6.98
N ILE A 82 -4.65 7.92 -6.50
CA ILE A 82 -5.89 7.17 -6.34
C ILE A 82 -6.00 6.77 -4.89
N ASP A 83 -6.93 7.37 -4.16
CA ASP A 83 -7.21 6.96 -2.77
C ASP A 83 -8.06 5.69 -2.78
N VAL A 84 -7.48 4.61 -2.27
CA VAL A 84 -8.12 3.29 -2.18
C VAL A 84 -8.90 3.15 -0.88
N GLY A 85 -8.50 3.87 0.16
CA GLY A 85 -9.19 3.87 1.44
C GLY A 85 -8.29 4.23 2.62
N GLY A 86 -8.81 4.04 3.81
CA GLY A 86 -8.10 4.33 5.05
C GLY A 86 -8.99 4.25 6.28
N TYR A 87 -8.45 4.70 7.41
CA TYR A 87 -9.14 4.75 8.68
C TYR A 87 -9.82 6.10 8.91
N ASP A 88 -11.08 6.07 9.30
CA ASP A 88 -11.84 7.24 9.74
C ASP A 88 -11.90 7.27 11.28
N PRO A 89 -11.26 8.26 11.93
CA PRO A 89 -11.25 8.38 13.39
C PRO A 89 -12.62 8.74 13.97
N LYS A 90 -13.56 9.25 13.18
CA LYS A 90 -14.90 9.61 13.67
C LYS A 90 -15.79 8.40 13.88
N THR A 91 -15.62 7.39 13.05
CA THR A 91 -16.42 6.15 13.09
C THR A 91 -15.65 4.97 13.69
N ASP A 92 -14.36 5.17 14.04
CA ASP A 92 -13.42 4.13 14.47
C ASP A 92 -13.42 2.92 13.53
N SER A 93 -13.49 3.17 12.24
CA SER A 93 -13.55 2.14 11.23
C SER A 93 -12.54 2.37 10.10
N ALA A 94 -12.14 1.32 9.44
CA ALA A 94 -11.32 1.38 8.23
C ALA A 94 -12.13 0.86 7.05
N GLU A 95 -12.12 1.62 5.96
CA GLU A 95 -12.76 1.22 4.71
C GLU A 95 -11.73 1.23 3.58
N ILE A 96 -11.69 0.14 2.82
CA ILE A 96 -10.83 -0.02 1.65
C ILE A 96 -11.71 -0.48 0.49
N ASP A 97 -11.79 0.35 -0.56
CA ASP A 97 -12.46 -0.03 -1.80
C ASP A 97 -11.45 -0.53 -2.84
N LEU A 98 -11.23 -1.84 -2.85
CA LEU A 98 -10.28 -2.48 -3.77
C LEU A 98 -10.66 -2.29 -5.25
N ARG A 99 -11.92 -1.95 -5.56
CA ARG A 99 -12.37 -1.68 -6.93
C ARG A 99 -11.77 -0.38 -7.48
N LYS A 100 -11.36 0.54 -6.61
CA LYS A 100 -10.67 1.77 -7.00
C LYS A 100 -9.20 1.54 -7.33
N SER A 101 -8.61 0.42 -6.90
CA SER A 101 -7.20 0.16 -7.10
C SER A 101 -6.88 -0.07 -8.57
N TYR A 102 -6.08 0.81 -9.14
CA TYR A 102 -5.55 0.68 -10.50
C TYR A 102 -4.65 -0.55 -10.63
N TRP A 103 -3.78 -0.75 -9.64
CA TRP A 103 -2.82 -1.85 -9.70
C TRP A 103 -3.48 -3.21 -9.58
N LEU A 104 -4.50 -3.34 -8.73
CA LEU A 104 -5.25 -4.60 -8.62
C LEU A 104 -6.06 -4.90 -9.87
N GLN A 105 -6.67 -3.88 -10.50
CA GLN A 105 -7.37 -4.06 -11.78
C GLN A 105 -6.43 -4.53 -12.87
N ARG A 106 -5.19 -4.04 -12.88
CA ARG A 106 -4.19 -4.35 -13.91
C ARG A 106 -3.46 -5.66 -13.66
N LEU A 107 -3.10 -5.96 -12.42
CA LEU A 107 -2.27 -7.10 -12.03
C LEU A 107 -3.09 -8.29 -11.51
N GLY A 108 -4.35 -8.07 -11.15
CA GLY A 108 -5.17 -9.03 -10.42
C GLY A 108 -4.81 -9.09 -8.94
N GLY A 109 -5.31 -10.10 -8.26
CA GLY A 109 -4.99 -10.36 -6.84
C GLY A 109 -6.04 -9.89 -5.84
N HIS A 110 -7.22 -9.43 -6.29
CA HIS A 110 -8.33 -9.05 -5.39
C HIS A 110 -8.70 -10.16 -4.42
N GLU A 111 -8.92 -11.37 -4.94
CA GLU A 111 -9.31 -12.51 -4.13
C GLU A 111 -8.22 -12.87 -3.11
N GLU A 112 -6.97 -12.81 -3.52
CA GLU A 112 -5.85 -13.10 -2.64
C GLU A 112 -5.72 -12.11 -1.49
N ILE A 113 -5.95 -10.81 -1.73
CA ILE A 113 -5.95 -9.80 -0.67
C ILE A 113 -7.08 -10.05 0.31
N ILE A 114 -8.29 -10.36 -0.18
CA ILE A 114 -9.45 -10.67 0.65
C ILE A 114 -9.19 -11.94 1.49
N GLU A 115 -8.63 -12.98 0.88
CA GLU A 115 -8.27 -14.22 1.57
C GLU A 115 -7.27 -13.96 2.71
N ARG A 116 -6.19 -13.22 2.41
CA ARG A 116 -5.18 -12.85 3.42
C ARG A 116 -5.75 -12.00 4.54
N ALA A 117 -6.62 -11.04 4.23
CA ALA A 117 -7.29 -10.21 5.23
C ALA A 117 -8.18 -11.06 6.15
N LYS A 118 -8.97 -11.98 5.59
CA LYS A 118 -9.78 -12.93 6.36
C LYS A 118 -8.92 -13.81 7.28
N PHE A 119 -7.80 -14.30 6.77
CA PHE A 119 -6.87 -15.09 7.57
C PHE A 119 -6.33 -14.29 8.75
N LEU A 120 -5.82 -13.07 8.54
CA LEU A 120 -5.32 -12.22 9.62
C LEU A 120 -6.40 -11.85 10.64
N ASN A 121 -7.62 -11.52 10.17
CA ASN A 121 -8.75 -11.26 11.06
C ASN A 121 -9.09 -12.49 11.93
N SER A 122 -9.03 -13.69 11.36
CA SER A 122 -9.27 -14.92 12.12
C SER A 122 -8.25 -15.16 13.22
N LEU A 123 -7.00 -14.72 13.05
CA LEU A 123 -5.98 -14.77 14.10
C LEU A 123 -6.32 -13.79 15.24
N ALA A 124 -6.73 -12.58 14.89
CA ALA A 124 -7.13 -11.57 15.86
C ALA A 124 -8.35 -12.03 16.68
N GLU A 125 -9.39 -12.59 16.04
CA GLU A 125 -10.57 -13.16 16.70
C GLU A 125 -10.22 -14.30 17.67
N LYS A 126 -9.19 -15.09 17.35
CA LYS A 126 -8.67 -16.16 18.21
C LYS A 126 -7.72 -15.64 19.31
N GLY A 127 -7.50 -14.33 19.41
CA GLY A 127 -6.61 -13.73 20.38
C GLY A 127 -5.11 -13.96 20.08
N VAL A 128 -4.75 -14.36 18.87
CA VAL A 128 -3.35 -14.53 18.45
C VAL A 128 -2.82 -13.15 18.02
N LEU A 129 -2.33 -12.38 19.00
CA LEU A 129 -1.86 -11.00 18.80
C LEU A 129 -0.34 -10.85 18.98
N ASP A 130 0.31 -11.86 19.50
CA ASP A 130 1.77 -11.88 19.66
C ASP A 130 2.47 -11.98 18.31
N SER A 131 3.48 -11.12 18.07
CA SER A 131 4.14 -10.99 16.78
C SER A 131 4.84 -12.29 16.33
N GLU A 132 5.39 -13.07 17.25
CA GLU A 132 6.08 -14.31 16.95
C GLU A 132 5.07 -15.40 16.53
N LYS A 133 3.98 -15.54 17.28
CA LYS A 133 2.88 -16.46 16.96
C LYS A 133 2.18 -16.12 15.66
N VAL A 134 1.94 -14.83 15.40
CA VAL A 134 1.42 -14.36 14.10
C VAL A 134 2.39 -14.73 12.99
N GLY A 135 3.70 -14.49 13.17
CA GLY A 135 4.73 -14.86 12.21
C GLY A 135 4.76 -16.36 11.90
N GLU A 136 4.60 -17.22 12.91
CA GLU A 136 4.50 -18.68 12.75
C GLU A 136 3.26 -19.07 11.95
N ALA A 137 2.10 -18.51 12.30
CA ALA A 137 0.84 -18.78 11.61
C ALA A 137 0.90 -18.35 10.13
N VAL A 138 1.52 -17.21 9.83
CA VAL A 138 1.74 -16.73 8.45
C VAL A 138 2.66 -17.67 7.67
N ARG A 139 3.77 -18.13 8.27
CA ARG A 139 4.67 -19.11 7.62
C ARG A 139 3.94 -20.42 7.30
N GLU A 140 3.10 -20.91 8.22
CA GLU A 140 2.33 -22.13 8.00
C GLU A 140 1.26 -21.95 6.91
N TYR A 141 0.55 -20.82 6.89
CA TYR A 141 -0.39 -20.47 5.84
C TYR A 141 0.25 -20.55 4.46
N TYR A 142 1.43 -19.94 4.28
CA TYR A 142 2.11 -19.98 2.98
C TYR A 142 2.66 -21.36 2.64
N ARG A 143 3.12 -22.15 3.62
CA ARG A 143 3.56 -23.54 3.40
C ARG A 143 2.43 -24.38 2.83
N GLN A 144 1.24 -24.27 3.41
CA GLN A 144 0.05 -24.98 2.94
C GLN A 144 -0.38 -24.51 1.55
N LYS A 145 -0.41 -23.22 1.32
CA LYS A 145 -0.76 -22.64 0.00
C LYS A 145 0.20 -23.11 -1.10
N HIS A 146 1.50 -23.09 -0.85
CA HIS A 146 2.48 -23.58 -1.80
C HIS A 146 2.41 -25.09 -2.04
N ALA A 147 2.05 -25.87 -1.02
CA ALA A 147 1.86 -27.32 -1.17
C ALA A 147 0.65 -27.64 -2.07
N LEU A 148 -0.41 -26.85 -2.01
CA LEU A 148 -1.58 -26.97 -2.88
C LEU A 148 -1.25 -26.64 -4.35
N LEU A 149 -0.51 -25.54 -4.56
CA LEU A 149 -0.12 -25.09 -5.92
C LEU A 149 0.83 -26.08 -6.64
N ARG A 150 1.59 -26.90 -5.88
CA ARG A 150 2.47 -27.93 -6.47
C ARG A 150 1.73 -29.21 -6.85
N LYS A 151 0.48 -29.36 -6.41
CA LYS A 151 -0.35 -30.54 -6.69
C LYS A 151 -1.37 -30.31 -7.80
N ALA A 152 -1.57 -29.04 -8.20
CA ALA A 152 -2.42 -28.63 -9.31
C ALA A 152 -1.60 -28.46 -10.60
#